data_9feea00d55646b0b7a0d33ff30e0c579
#
_entry.id   9feea00d55646b0b7a0d33ff30e0c579
#
_cell.length_a   1.000
_cell.length_b   1.000
_cell.length_c   1.000
_cell.angle_alpha   90.00
_cell.angle_beta   90.00
_cell.angle_gamma   90.00
#
_symmetry.space_group_name_H-M   'P 1'
#
loop_
_entity.id
_entity.type
_entity.pdbx_description
1 polymer ?
#
loop_
_entity_poly.entity_id
_entity_poly.type
_entity_poly.pdbx_seq_one_letter_code
_entity_poly.pdbx_strand_id
1 'polypeptide(L)'
;MRFFVLSLFSSLLLALAGCASVTPGMTRDAVLSAWGRPTAELHRGGIHRLQYSHQPMGQSVVMVDLDASGRVVQSHEVMNPRNFYLIDVSGNTTQADILWAFGPPAKVDGVMAWQGDIWSYRWKDVQNMWFWVYFDPTGVVRRIQQGPDVPLFRTMRGPFR
;
A
#
# COMPACT_ATOMS: atom_id res chain seq x y z
N MET A 1 15.71 0.33 68.60
CA MET A 1 15.00 -0.34 67.51
C MET A 1 14.68 0.72 66.46
N ARG A 2 15.43 0.71 65.34
CA ARG A 2 15.26 1.65 64.22
C ARG A 2 14.76 0.84 63.05
N PHE A 3 13.50 1.04 62.63
CA PHE A 3 12.91 0.43 61.46
C PHE A 3 13.34 1.20 60.22
N PHE A 4 14.14 0.59 59.38
CA PHE A 4 14.44 1.05 58.01
C PHE A 4 13.25 0.70 57.13
N VAL A 5 12.49 1.68 56.69
CA VAL A 5 11.49 1.52 55.61
C VAL A 5 12.21 1.74 54.31
N LEU A 6 12.50 0.62 53.61
CA LEU A 6 13.04 0.66 52.26
C LEU A 6 11.86 0.89 51.30
N SER A 7 11.74 2.13 50.82
CA SER A 7 10.76 2.51 49.81
C SER A 7 11.29 2.03 48.45
N LEU A 8 10.74 0.94 47.95
CA LEU A 8 10.96 0.50 46.56
C LEU A 8 10.18 1.40 45.63
N PHE A 9 10.85 2.40 45.04
CA PHE A 9 10.34 3.13 43.88
C PHE A 9 10.47 2.20 42.65
N SER A 10 9.43 1.42 42.42
CA SER A 10 9.27 0.68 41.14
C SER A 10 8.89 1.68 40.06
N SER A 11 9.88 2.14 39.33
CA SER A 11 9.69 2.96 38.13
C SER A 11 9.07 2.10 37.03
N LEU A 12 7.74 2.11 36.98
CA LEU A 12 6.98 1.54 35.87
C LEU A 12 7.19 2.44 34.64
N LEU A 13 8.20 2.14 33.83
CA LEU A 13 8.33 2.70 32.48
C LEU A 13 7.15 2.18 31.66
N LEU A 14 6.07 2.92 31.58
CA LEU A 14 5.08 2.76 30.53
C LEU A 14 5.77 3.12 29.22
N ALA A 15 6.17 2.11 28.46
CA ALA A 15 6.48 2.28 27.05
C ALA A 15 5.20 2.74 26.35
N LEU A 16 5.08 4.04 26.08
CA LEU A 16 4.08 4.58 25.16
C LEU A 16 4.43 4.02 23.78
N ALA A 17 3.82 2.89 23.42
CA ALA A 17 3.73 2.46 22.04
C ALA A 17 2.78 3.41 21.30
N GLY A 18 3.21 4.66 21.12
CA GLY A 18 2.56 5.58 20.21
C GLY A 18 2.64 5.02 18.80
N CYS A 19 1.56 5.08 18.04
CA CYS A 19 1.60 4.81 16.59
C CYS A 19 2.66 5.74 15.99
N ALA A 20 3.86 5.21 15.74
CA ALA A 20 4.96 5.99 15.21
C ALA A 20 4.62 6.39 13.79
N SER A 21 4.26 7.65 13.58
CA SER A 21 4.05 8.19 12.24
C SER A 21 5.39 8.46 11.58
N VAL A 22 5.52 8.07 10.32
CA VAL A 22 6.69 8.41 9.50
C VAL A 22 6.54 9.84 8.98
N THR A 23 7.52 10.67 9.30
CA THR A 23 7.50 12.10 8.95
C THR A 23 8.75 12.49 8.13
N PRO A 24 8.67 13.54 7.30
CA PRO A 24 9.82 14.06 6.57
C PRO A 24 11.02 14.34 7.50
N GLY A 25 12.22 14.03 7.01
CA GLY A 25 13.48 14.16 7.74
C GLY A 25 13.89 12.93 8.56
N MET A 26 13.01 11.97 8.83
CA MET A 26 13.40 10.72 9.49
C MET A 26 14.41 9.95 8.65
N THR A 27 15.34 9.26 9.32
CA THR A 27 16.28 8.37 8.63
C THR A 27 15.60 7.06 8.24
N ARG A 28 16.15 6.35 7.25
CA ARG A 28 15.70 5.01 6.87
C ARG A 28 15.62 4.06 8.08
N ASP A 29 16.65 4.05 8.92
CA ASP A 29 16.70 3.17 10.10
C ASP A 29 15.62 3.51 11.12
N ALA A 30 15.28 4.79 11.28
CA ALA A 30 14.16 5.21 12.12
C ALA A 30 12.81 4.73 11.55
N VAL A 31 12.64 4.76 10.22
CA VAL A 31 11.44 4.19 9.56
C VAL A 31 11.36 2.68 9.80
N LEU A 32 12.47 1.95 9.59
CA LEU A 32 12.51 0.51 9.82
C LEU A 32 12.25 0.13 11.29
N SER A 33 12.74 0.95 12.22
CA SER A 33 12.48 0.75 13.66
C SER A 33 11.00 0.98 14.02
N ALA A 34 10.36 1.94 13.33
CA ALA A 34 8.96 2.31 13.58
C ALA A 34 7.96 1.35 12.92
N TRP A 35 8.20 0.97 11.64
CA TRP A 35 7.25 0.22 10.82
C TRP A 35 7.73 -1.18 10.44
N GLY A 36 8.97 -1.52 10.79
CA GLY A 36 9.56 -2.80 10.42
C GLY A 36 10.05 -2.82 8.96
N ARG A 37 10.27 -4.02 8.46
CA ARG A 37 10.78 -4.24 7.10
C ARG A 37 9.71 -3.91 6.05
N PRO A 38 10.03 -3.12 5.01
CA PRO A 38 9.12 -2.86 3.91
C PRO A 38 8.85 -4.14 3.09
N THR A 39 7.73 -4.17 2.38
CA THR A 39 7.39 -5.27 1.46
C THR A 39 8.26 -5.27 0.21
N ALA A 40 8.74 -4.10 -0.21
CA ALA A 40 9.72 -3.93 -1.28
C ALA A 40 10.50 -2.63 -1.12
N GLU A 41 11.70 -2.61 -1.70
CA GLU A 41 12.53 -1.41 -1.83
C GLU A 41 12.87 -1.19 -3.31
N LEU A 42 12.65 0.01 -3.80
CA LEU A 42 12.84 0.37 -5.21
C LEU A 42 13.67 1.65 -5.31
N HIS A 43 14.39 1.80 -6.44
CA HIS A 43 15.18 2.98 -6.74
C HIS A 43 14.82 3.52 -8.12
N ARG A 44 14.53 4.83 -8.21
CA ARG A 44 14.25 5.50 -9.50
C ARG A 44 14.55 6.99 -9.36
N GLY A 45 15.32 7.55 -10.30
CA GLY A 45 15.55 9.00 -10.39
C GLY A 45 16.11 9.64 -9.12
N GLY A 46 17.01 8.96 -8.39
CA GLY A 46 17.58 9.45 -7.13
C GLY A 46 16.68 9.29 -5.90
N ILE A 47 15.48 8.75 -6.07
CA ILE A 47 14.57 8.38 -4.97
C ILE A 47 14.77 6.92 -4.60
N HIS A 48 14.92 6.65 -3.31
CA HIS A 48 14.83 5.32 -2.73
C HIS A 48 13.45 5.17 -2.09
N ARG A 49 12.61 4.30 -2.61
CA ARG A 49 11.23 4.08 -2.17
C ARG A 49 11.11 2.81 -1.34
N LEU A 50 10.57 2.96 -0.12
CA LEU A 50 10.15 1.85 0.71
C LEU A 50 8.65 1.64 0.52
N GLN A 51 8.24 0.45 0.10
CA GLN A 51 6.83 0.09 -0.07
C GLN A 51 6.34 -0.70 1.14
N TYR A 52 5.25 -0.26 1.73
CA TYR A 52 4.53 -0.95 2.80
C TYR A 52 3.14 -1.33 2.29
N SER A 53 3.05 -2.52 1.71
CA SER A 53 1.79 -3.03 1.13
C SER A 53 1.14 -4.03 2.06
N HIS A 54 -0.17 -3.85 2.29
CA HIS A 54 -1.02 -4.83 2.99
C HIS A 54 -1.75 -5.76 2.01
N GLN A 55 -1.51 -5.61 0.69
CA GLN A 55 -2.05 -6.54 -0.30
C GLN A 55 -1.48 -7.95 -0.09
N PRO A 56 -2.22 -9.02 -0.39
CA PRO A 56 -3.61 -9.08 -0.88
C PRO A 56 -4.68 -9.03 0.20
N MET A 57 -4.32 -9.14 1.49
CA MET A 57 -5.29 -9.27 2.58
C MET A 57 -5.84 -7.92 3.04
N GLY A 58 -5.02 -6.89 2.99
CA GLY A 58 -5.41 -5.51 3.34
C GLY A 58 -5.71 -4.66 2.11
N GLN A 59 -5.97 -3.38 2.35
CA GLN A 59 -6.47 -2.43 1.35
C GLN A 59 -5.60 -1.18 1.24
N SER A 60 -4.56 -1.07 2.06
CA SER A 60 -3.65 0.08 2.05
C SER A 60 -2.30 -0.29 1.46
N VAL A 61 -1.68 0.67 0.82
CA VAL A 61 -0.31 0.64 0.34
C VAL A 61 0.31 2.00 0.60
N VAL A 62 1.28 2.04 1.50
CA VAL A 62 1.99 3.29 1.84
C VAL A 62 3.36 3.27 1.18
N MET A 63 3.69 4.37 0.52
CA MET A 63 5.01 4.64 -0.04
C MET A 63 5.74 5.63 0.86
N VAL A 64 6.99 5.32 1.19
CA VAL A 64 7.90 6.21 1.89
C VAL A 64 9.07 6.48 0.97
N ASP A 65 9.20 7.71 0.51
CA ASP A 65 10.28 8.13 -0.39
C ASP A 65 11.41 8.76 0.42
N LEU A 66 12.62 8.28 0.17
CA LEU A 66 13.85 8.77 0.75
C LEU A 66 14.68 9.45 -0.34
N ASP A 67 15.38 10.52 0.05
CA ASP A 67 16.36 11.18 -0.79
C ASP A 67 17.70 10.41 -0.84
N ALA A 68 18.68 10.95 -1.57
CA ALA A 68 19.99 10.36 -1.69
C ALA A 68 20.78 10.30 -0.35
N SER A 69 20.38 11.08 0.65
CA SER A 69 20.96 11.03 2.00
C SER A 69 20.28 9.99 2.92
N GLY A 70 19.27 9.27 2.41
CA GLY A 70 18.49 8.28 3.16
C GLY A 70 17.50 8.90 4.13
N ARG A 71 17.04 10.13 3.87
CA ARG A 71 16.03 10.80 4.68
C ARG A 71 14.68 10.81 3.97
N VAL A 72 13.63 10.64 4.76
CA VAL A 72 12.24 10.70 4.27
C VAL A 72 11.97 12.10 3.71
N VAL A 73 11.56 12.16 2.45
CA VAL A 73 11.02 13.37 1.81
C VAL A 73 9.50 13.40 1.86
N GLN A 74 8.86 12.23 1.73
CA GLN A 74 7.41 12.09 1.86
C GLN A 74 7.00 10.68 2.25
N SER A 75 5.81 10.59 2.87
CA SER A 75 5.10 9.34 3.14
C SER A 75 3.63 9.53 2.78
N HIS A 76 3.07 8.64 1.97
CA HIS A 76 1.70 8.78 1.48
C HIS A 76 1.03 7.45 1.15
N GLU A 77 -0.27 7.37 1.43
CA GLU A 77 -1.14 6.28 0.99
C GLU A 77 -1.46 6.44 -0.50
N VAL A 78 -1.25 5.36 -1.27
CA VAL A 78 -1.42 5.42 -2.73
C VAL A 78 -2.74 4.85 -3.21
N MET A 79 -3.43 4.02 -2.41
CA MET A 79 -4.67 3.36 -2.82
C MET A 79 -5.88 4.30 -2.69
N ASN A 80 -5.97 5.27 -3.59
CA ASN A 80 -7.06 6.24 -3.65
C ASN A 80 -7.33 6.71 -5.10
N PRO A 81 -8.58 7.17 -5.42
CA PRO A 81 -8.97 7.57 -6.77
C PRO A 81 -8.10 8.67 -7.39
N ARG A 82 -7.59 9.61 -6.58
CA ARG A 82 -6.73 10.69 -7.10
C ARG A 82 -5.50 10.10 -7.81
N ASN A 83 -4.86 9.10 -7.21
CA ASN A 83 -3.69 8.45 -7.79
C ASN A 83 -4.05 7.55 -8.97
N PHE A 84 -5.23 6.89 -8.94
CA PHE A 84 -5.67 6.04 -10.05
C PHE A 84 -5.88 6.84 -11.33
N TYR A 85 -6.46 8.04 -11.23
CA TYR A 85 -6.69 8.92 -12.37
C TYR A 85 -5.42 9.58 -12.94
N LEU A 86 -4.28 9.47 -12.26
CA LEU A 86 -2.99 9.92 -12.79
C LEU A 86 -2.35 8.91 -13.75
N ILE A 87 -2.91 7.70 -13.87
CA ILE A 87 -2.38 6.67 -14.77
C ILE A 87 -2.72 7.06 -16.21
N ASP A 88 -1.68 7.24 -17.01
CA ASP A 88 -1.85 7.47 -18.46
C ASP A 88 -2.18 6.16 -19.16
N VAL A 89 -3.38 6.08 -19.72
CA VAL A 89 -3.87 4.93 -20.50
C VAL A 89 -3.64 5.07 -22.01
N SER A 90 -3.00 6.16 -22.45
CA SER A 90 -2.70 6.42 -23.86
C SER A 90 -1.58 5.55 -24.43
N GLY A 91 -0.81 4.89 -23.58
CA GLY A 91 0.22 3.93 -23.97
C GLY A 91 1.63 4.20 -23.46
N ASN A 92 1.77 5.11 -22.49
CA ASN A 92 3.08 5.45 -21.90
C ASN A 92 3.33 4.77 -20.55
N THR A 93 2.29 4.25 -19.87
CA THR A 93 2.42 3.61 -18.57
C THR A 93 2.62 2.11 -18.71
N THR A 94 3.67 1.59 -18.08
CA THR A 94 4.06 0.17 -18.12
C THR A 94 3.75 -0.53 -16.80
N GLN A 95 3.85 -1.87 -16.79
CA GLN A 95 3.79 -2.66 -15.54
C GLN A 95 4.82 -2.18 -14.51
N ALA A 96 6.03 -1.80 -14.94
CA ALA A 96 7.06 -1.29 -14.04
C ALA A 96 6.65 0.05 -13.38
N ASP A 97 5.91 0.89 -14.11
CA ASP A 97 5.38 2.15 -13.56
C ASP A 97 4.25 1.89 -12.55
N ILE A 98 3.41 0.91 -12.81
CA ILE A 98 2.35 0.50 -11.87
C ILE A 98 2.97 -0.12 -10.60
N LEU A 99 4.00 -0.98 -10.72
CA LEU A 99 4.73 -1.49 -9.56
C LEU A 99 5.38 -0.37 -8.75
N TRP A 100 5.95 0.62 -9.44
CA TRP A 100 6.49 1.80 -8.77
C TRP A 100 5.42 2.61 -8.04
N ALA A 101 4.24 2.79 -8.65
CA ALA A 101 3.17 3.63 -8.12
C ALA A 101 2.37 2.95 -7.00
N PHE A 102 2.07 1.64 -7.13
CA PHE A 102 1.12 0.93 -6.27
C PHE A 102 1.68 -0.34 -5.63
N GLY A 103 2.89 -0.76 -6.01
CA GLY A 103 3.47 -2.04 -5.57
C GLY A 103 2.83 -3.27 -6.24
N PRO A 104 3.13 -4.48 -5.75
CA PRO A 104 2.54 -5.70 -6.25
C PRO A 104 1.02 -5.72 -6.07
N PRO A 105 0.25 -6.21 -7.07
CA PRO A 105 -1.19 -6.33 -6.98
C PRO A 105 -1.61 -7.43 -5.98
N ALA A 106 -2.86 -7.36 -5.52
CA ALA A 106 -3.47 -8.43 -4.74
C ALA A 106 -3.65 -9.71 -5.57
N LYS A 107 -3.90 -9.55 -6.87
CA LYS A 107 -4.16 -10.65 -7.80
C LYS A 107 -3.79 -10.26 -9.22
N VAL A 108 -3.29 -11.22 -9.98
CA VAL A 108 -3.09 -11.12 -11.43
C VAL A 108 -4.06 -12.10 -12.08
N ASP A 109 -4.91 -11.60 -12.94
CA ASP A 109 -5.93 -12.36 -13.66
C ASP A 109 -5.76 -12.22 -15.18
N GLY A 110 -6.37 -13.18 -15.90
CA GLY A 110 -6.67 -13.07 -17.31
C GLY A 110 -8.14 -13.44 -17.53
N VAL A 111 -8.80 -12.79 -18.45
CA VAL A 111 -10.15 -13.16 -18.90
C VAL A 111 -10.16 -13.34 -20.41
N MET A 112 -10.96 -14.28 -20.92
CA MET A 112 -10.98 -14.62 -22.36
C MET A 112 -11.26 -13.41 -23.28
N ALA A 113 -11.97 -12.41 -22.77
CA ALA A 113 -12.29 -11.19 -23.52
C ALA A 113 -11.18 -10.12 -23.51
N TRP A 114 -10.06 -10.36 -22.82
CA TRP A 114 -8.95 -9.43 -22.71
C TRP A 114 -7.62 -10.13 -22.96
N GLN A 115 -6.87 -9.67 -23.96
CA GLN A 115 -5.53 -10.17 -24.24
C GLN A 115 -4.50 -9.39 -23.42
N GLY A 116 -3.92 -10.04 -22.41
CA GLY A 116 -2.95 -9.47 -21.48
C GLY A 116 -3.36 -9.62 -20.03
N ASP A 117 -2.54 -9.11 -19.13
CA ASP A 117 -2.74 -9.21 -17.68
C ASP A 117 -3.77 -8.20 -17.18
N ILE A 118 -4.52 -8.60 -16.15
CA ILE A 118 -5.35 -7.71 -15.36
C ILE A 118 -4.83 -7.75 -13.93
N TRP A 119 -4.28 -6.63 -13.47
CA TRP A 119 -3.82 -6.49 -12.10
C TRP A 119 -4.92 -5.90 -11.24
N SER A 120 -5.25 -6.60 -10.14
CA SER A 120 -6.34 -6.24 -9.23
C SER A 120 -5.76 -5.81 -7.89
N TYR A 121 -6.16 -4.63 -7.43
CA TYR A 121 -5.77 -4.06 -6.14
C TYR A 121 -7.00 -3.87 -5.27
N ARG A 122 -6.89 -4.23 -3.99
CA ARG A 122 -7.91 -3.90 -3.00
C ARG A 122 -7.70 -2.48 -2.48
N TRP A 123 -8.77 -1.75 -2.31
CA TRP A 123 -8.75 -0.47 -1.65
C TRP A 123 -10.06 -0.21 -0.91
N LYS A 124 -10.12 0.86 -0.14
CA LYS A 124 -11.28 1.19 0.67
C LYS A 124 -11.71 2.63 0.42
N ASP A 125 -12.99 2.78 0.12
CA ASP A 125 -13.73 4.01 0.19
C ASP A 125 -14.77 3.88 1.32
N VAL A 126 -16.01 4.25 1.11
CA VAL A 126 -17.11 3.96 2.04
C VAL A 126 -17.30 2.45 2.22
N GLN A 127 -17.02 1.68 1.19
CA GLN A 127 -17.04 0.22 1.19
C GLN A 127 -15.75 -0.37 0.63
N ASN A 128 -15.61 -1.69 0.70
CA ASN A 128 -14.50 -2.40 0.08
C ASN A 128 -14.63 -2.32 -1.45
N MET A 129 -13.54 -2.00 -2.11
CA MET A 129 -13.46 -1.75 -3.54
C MET A 129 -12.34 -2.53 -4.17
N TRP A 130 -12.48 -2.77 -5.47
CA TRP A 130 -11.42 -3.20 -6.36
C TRP A 130 -11.03 -2.06 -7.29
N PHE A 131 -9.72 -1.99 -7.58
CA PHE A 131 -9.14 -1.21 -8.65
C PHE A 131 -8.43 -2.16 -9.61
N TRP A 132 -8.78 -2.12 -10.90
CA TRP A 132 -8.23 -2.98 -11.94
C TRP A 132 -7.41 -2.17 -12.93
N VAL A 133 -6.22 -2.68 -13.24
CA VAL A 133 -5.34 -2.16 -14.29
C VAL A 133 -5.21 -3.22 -15.36
N TYR A 134 -5.60 -2.87 -16.59
CA TYR A 134 -5.59 -3.75 -17.74
C TYR A 134 -4.38 -3.45 -18.61
N PHE A 135 -3.54 -4.45 -18.80
CA PHE A 135 -2.35 -4.37 -19.65
C PHE A 135 -2.60 -5.08 -20.98
N ASP A 136 -1.98 -4.57 -22.05
CA ASP A 136 -1.88 -5.33 -23.29
C ASP A 136 -0.79 -6.43 -23.18
N PRO A 137 -0.63 -7.30 -24.23
CA PRO A 137 0.38 -8.35 -24.19
C PRO A 137 1.82 -7.85 -24.09
N THR A 138 2.09 -6.56 -24.31
CA THR A 138 3.41 -5.96 -24.18
C THR A 138 3.65 -5.35 -22.79
N GLY A 139 2.66 -5.43 -21.88
CA GLY A 139 2.74 -4.90 -20.52
C GLY A 139 2.49 -3.40 -20.40
N VAL A 140 1.81 -2.82 -21.39
CA VAL A 140 1.42 -1.41 -21.39
C VAL A 140 -0.04 -1.26 -20.93
N VAL A 141 -0.30 -0.29 -20.06
CA VAL A 141 -1.65 0.01 -19.55
C VAL A 141 -2.55 0.52 -20.67
N ARG A 142 -3.72 -0.09 -20.85
CA ARG A 142 -4.74 0.32 -21.83
C ARG A 142 -6.05 0.74 -21.19
N ARG A 143 -6.30 0.32 -19.95
CA ARG A 143 -7.56 0.61 -19.28
C ARG A 143 -7.39 0.54 -17.77
N ILE A 144 -8.13 1.34 -17.06
CA ILE A 144 -8.34 1.24 -15.61
C ILE A 144 -9.84 1.16 -15.29
N GLN A 145 -10.18 0.48 -14.22
CA GLN A 145 -11.55 0.40 -13.72
C GLN A 145 -11.55 0.36 -12.19
N GLN A 146 -12.67 0.76 -11.62
CA GLN A 146 -12.97 0.62 -10.20
C GLN A 146 -14.37 0.03 -10.03
N GLY A 147 -14.57 -0.73 -8.96
CA GLY A 147 -15.86 -1.30 -8.63
C GLY A 147 -15.91 -1.85 -7.21
N PRO A 148 -17.12 -2.07 -6.67
CA PRO A 148 -17.28 -2.61 -5.33
C PRO A 148 -16.78 -4.06 -5.25
N ASP A 149 -16.24 -4.43 -4.08
CA ASP A 149 -15.91 -5.81 -3.73
C ASP A 149 -17.19 -6.51 -3.25
N VAL A 150 -18.02 -6.92 -4.20
CA VAL A 150 -19.26 -7.66 -3.90
C VAL A 150 -19.04 -9.15 -4.03
N PRO A 151 -19.36 -9.97 -3.02
CA PRO A 151 -19.30 -11.42 -3.14
C PRO A 151 -20.20 -11.91 -4.27
N LEU A 152 -19.68 -12.73 -5.17
CA LEU A 152 -20.40 -13.30 -6.32
C LEU A 152 -21.71 -14.01 -5.95
N PHE A 153 -21.83 -14.47 -4.69
CA PHE A 153 -23.04 -15.16 -4.21
C PHE A 153 -24.22 -14.23 -3.95
N ARG A 154 -24.04 -12.91 -3.95
CA ARG A 154 -25.14 -11.97 -3.69
C ARG A 154 -25.98 -11.67 -4.93
N THR A 155 -25.46 -11.94 -6.13
CA THR A 155 -26.14 -11.67 -7.41
C THR A 155 -27.05 -12.81 -7.87
N MET A 156 -27.03 -14.00 -7.21
CA MET A 156 -27.83 -15.16 -7.62
C MET A 156 -29.11 -15.37 -6.78
N ARG A 157 -29.43 -14.50 -5.83
CA ARG A 157 -30.73 -14.52 -5.15
C ARG A 157 -31.63 -13.42 -5.69
N GLY A 158 -32.06 -13.57 -6.95
CA GLY A 158 -33.33 -13.03 -7.37
C GLY A 158 -34.47 -13.86 -6.71
N PRO A 159 -35.59 -13.25 -6.33
CA PRO A 159 -36.70 -14.03 -5.81
C PRO A 159 -37.23 -14.94 -6.92
N PHE A 160 -37.02 -16.24 -6.77
CA PHE A 160 -37.87 -17.21 -7.50
C PHE A 160 -39.28 -17.04 -6.97
N ARG A 161 -40.17 -16.47 -7.76
CA ARG A 161 -41.60 -16.60 -7.68
C ARG A 161 -42.08 -17.61 -8.71
#